data_cd6d713b6e49f45f647360bd954af899
#
_entry.id   cd6d713b6e49f45f647360bd954af899
#
_cell.length_a   1.000
_cell.length_b   1.000
_cell.length_c   1.000
_cell.angle_alpha   90.00
_cell.angle_beta   90.00
_cell.angle_gamma   90.00
#
_symmetry.space_group_name_H-M   'P 1'
#
loop_
_entity.id
_entity.type
_entity.pdbx_description
1 polymer ?
#
loop_
_entity_poly.entity_id
_entity_poly.type
_entity_poly.pdbx_seq_one_letter_code
_entity_poly.pdbx_strand_id
1 'polypeptide(L)' 'MKPSELRAKNGDELQKELNELLKARFGLRMQLATQQLGNSSQVKKVRRDIARVRTLLKEKASK' A
#
# COMPACT_ATOMS: atom_id res chain seq x y z
N MET A 1 -6.55 4.60 4.18
CA MET A 1 -5.49 5.24 4.98
C MET A 1 -5.57 6.74 4.88
N LYS A 2 -5.49 7.40 6.01
CA LYS A 2 -5.48 8.86 6.00
C LYS A 2 -4.04 9.37 5.94
N PRO A 3 -3.75 10.38 5.12
CA PRO A 3 -2.39 10.91 5.02
C PRO A 3 -1.81 11.39 6.35
N SER A 4 -2.66 11.95 7.22
CA SER A 4 -2.21 12.43 8.51
C SER A 4 -1.70 11.28 9.40
N GLU A 5 -2.36 10.13 9.35
CA GLU A 5 -1.93 8.96 10.11
C GLU A 5 -0.61 8.43 9.59
N LEU A 6 -0.44 8.42 8.28
CA LEU A 6 0.79 7.95 7.66
C LEU A 6 1.96 8.87 8.00
N ARG A 7 1.72 10.18 8.04
CA ARG A 7 2.78 11.14 8.36
C ARG A 7 3.24 11.05 9.81
N ALA A 8 2.36 10.60 10.70
CA ALA A 8 2.70 10.41 12.10
C ALA A 8 3.61 9.20 12.33
N LYS A 9 3.68 8.28 11.39
CA LYS A 9 4.50 7.09 11.50
C LYS A 9 5.95 7.37 11.14
N ASN A 10 6.88 6.67 11.79
CA ASN A 10 8.30 6.78 11.44
C ASN A 10 8.60 5.90 10.22
N GLY A 11 9.86 5.97 9.74
CA GLY A 11 10.26 5.23 8.53
C GLY A 11 10.09 3.73 8.66
N ASP A 12 10.40 3.17 9.83
CA ASP A 12 10.28 1.73 10.04
C ASP A 12 8.82 1.29 9.99
N GLU A 13 7.92 2.07 10.59
CA GLU A 13 6.50 1.75 10.57
C GLU A 13 5.93 1.86 9.16
N LEU A 14 6.37 2.88 8.40
CA LEU A 14 5.96 3.03 7.02
C LEU A 14 6.46 1.87 6.17
N GLN A 15 7.66 1.39 6.43
CA GLN A 15 8.21 0.26 5.70
C GLN A 15 7.38 -1.02 5.97
N LYS A 16 6.96 -1.22 7.21
CA LYS A 16 6.09 -2.36 7.54
C LYS A 16 4.75 -2.25 6.82
N GLU A 17 4.16 -1.05 6.83
CA GLU A 17 2.91 -0.80 6.11
C GLU A 17 3.07 -1.11 4.63
N LEU A 18 4.16 -0.67 4.03
CA LEU A 18 4.43 -0.93 2.62
C LEU A 18 4.53 -2.43 2.36
N ASN A 19 5.24 -3.16 3.20
CA ASN A 19 5.38 -4.61 3.04
C ASN A 19 4.03 -5.32 3.11
N GLU A 20 3.18 -4.91 4.05
CA GLU A 20 1.84 -5.48 4.19
C GLU A 20 0.97 -5.17 2.97
N LEU A 21 1.05 -3.94 2.46
CA LEU A 21 0.31 -3.54 1.27
C LEU A 21 0.77 -4.30 0.04
N LEU A 22 2.07 -4.55 -0.08
CA LEU A 22 2.60 -5.33 -1.19
C LEU A 22 2.11 -6.77 -1.14
N LYS A 23 2.05 -7.35 0.05
CA LYS A 23 1.50 -8.70 0.23
C LYS A 23 0.03 -8.75 -0.14
N ALA A 24 -0.74 -7.75 0.28
CA ALA A 24 -2.16 -7.66 -0.05
C ALA A 24 -2.36 -7.51 -1.55
N ARG A 25 -1.53 -6.69 -2.20
CA ARG A 25 -1.60 -6.51 -3.65
C ARG A 25 -1.33 -7.82 -4.37
N PHE A 26 -0.33 -8.55 -3.92
CA PHE A 26 0.02 -9.83 -4.52
C PHE A 26 -1.14 -10.82 -4.40
N GLY A 27 -1.74 -10.91 -3.21
CA GLY A 27 -2.89 -11.78 -2.98
C GLY A 27 -4.09 -11.41 -3.86
N LEU A 28 -4.37 -10.11 -3.99
CA LEU A 28 -5.46 -9.64 -4.82
C LEU A 28 -5.21 -9.95 -6.29
N ARG A 29 -3.97 -9.82 -6.75
CA ARG A 29 -3.62 -10.16 -8.14
C ARG A 29 -3.83 -11.64 -8.41
N MET A 30 -3.49 -12.49 -7.46
CA MET A 30 -3.73 -13.93 -7.60
C MET A 30 -5.22 -14.24 -7.65
N GLN A 31 -6.03 -13.57 -6.82
CA GLN A 31 -7.48 -13.76 -6.85
C GLN A 31 -8.08 -13.32 -8.18
N LEU A 32 -7.60 -12.22 -8.75
CA LEU A 32 -8.05 -11.78 -10.07
C LEU A 32 -7.69 -12.79 -11.15
N ALA A 33 -6.48 -13.35 -11.07
CA ALA A 33 -6.02 -14.34 -12.03
C ALA A 33 -6.88 -15.61 -12.00
N THR A 34 -7.41 -15.96 -10.82
CA THR A 34 -8.30 -17.12 -10.68
C THR A 34 -9.78 -16.75 -10.83
N GLN A 35 -10.07 -15.49 -11.13
CA GLN A 35 -11.42 -14.97 -11.30
C GLN A 35 -12.30 -15.11 -10.05
N GLN A 36 -11.68 -15.20 -8.89
CA GLN A 36 -12.40 -15.26 -7.63
C GLN A 36 -12.83 -13.89 -7.12
N LEU A 37 -12.20 -12.82 -7.63
CA LEU A 37 -12.50 -11.46 -7.24
C LEU A 37 -13.43 -10.81 -8.25
N GLY A 38 -14.62 -10.41 -7.80
CA GLY A 38 -15.66 -9.89 -8.69
C GLY A 38 -15.45 -8.46 -9.17
N ASN A 39 -14.62 -7.67 -8.49
CA ASN A 39 -14.34 -6.31 -8.94
C ASN A 39 -12.90 -5.93 -8.60
N SER A 40 -12.37 -4.95 -9.33
CA SER A 40 -10.98 -4.52 -9.21
C SER A 40 -10.80 -3.29 -8.32
N SER A 41 -11.86 -2.83 -7.66
CA SER A 41 -11.77 -1.61 -6.85
C SER A 41 -10.80 -1.75 -5.68
N GLN A 42 -10.73 -2.95 -5.07
CA GLN A 42 -9.79 -3.21 -3.99
C GLN A 42 -8.34 -3.14 -4.47
N VAL A 43 -8.09 -3.64 -5.69
CA VAL A 43 -6.76 -3.57 -6.28
C VAL A 43 -6.34 -2.12 -6.49
N LYS A 44 -7.25 -1.29 -6.99
CA LYS A 44 -6.98 0.13 -7.19
C LYS A 44 -6.72 0.84 -5.86
N LYS A 45 -7.49 0.50 -4.82
CA LYS A 45 -7.31 1.10 -3.51
C LYS A 45 -5.96 0.75 -2.91
N VAL A 46 -5.58 -0.53 -2.96
CA VAL A 46 -4.29 -0.98 -2.43
C VAL A 46 -3.15 -0.33 -3.21
N ARG A 47 -3.26 -0.26 -4.53
CA ARG A 47 -2.25 0.36 -5.37
C ARG A 47 -2.05 1.84 -4.99
N ARG A 48 -3.15 2.54 -4.73
CA ARG A 48 -3.10 3.94 -4.33
C ARG A 48 -2.44 4.10 -2.96
N ASP A 49 -2.78 3.22 -2.01
CA ASP A 49 -2.17 3.23 -0.69
C ASP A 49 -0.67 2.96 -0.75
N ILE A 50 -0.25 2.02 -1.58
CA ILE A 50 1.17 1.73 -1.79
C ILE A 50 1.90 2.98 -2.29
N ALA A 51 1.31 3.68 -3.26
CA ALA A 51 1.92 4.89 -3.81
C ALA A 51 2.08 5.96 -2.73
N ARG A 52 1.09 6.14 -1.87
CA ARG A 52 1.16 7.11 -0.77
C ARG A 52 2.26 6.78 0.21
N VAL A 53 2.35 5.53 0.63
CA VAL A 53 3.38 5.11 1.60
C VAL A 53 4.77 5.27 0.99
N ARG A 54 4.95 4.89 -0.27
CA ARG A 54 6.23 5.06 -0.94
C ARG A 54 6.64 6.52 -1.06
N THR A 55 5.69 7.40 -1.35
CA THR A 55 5.95 8.83 -1.43
C THR A 55 6.41 9.37 -0.08
N LEU A 56 5.75 8.98 1.00
CA LEU A 56 6.12 9.45 2.34
C LEU A 56 7.48 8.91 2.76
N LEU A 57 7.80 7.67 2.43
CA LEU A 57 9.12 7.11 2.70
C LEU A 57 10.21 7.88 1.96
N LYS A 58 9.95 8.24 0.71
CA LYS A 58 10.88 9.02 -0.07
C LYS A 58 11.09 10.42 0.52
N GLU A 59 10.01 11.06 0.96
CA GLU A 59 10.10 12.36 1.60
C GLU A 59 10.96 12.31 2.86
N LYS A 60 10.76 11.29 3.69
CA LYS A 60 11.54 11.14 4.93
C LYS A 60 12.99 10.82 4.64
N ALA A 61 13.25 10.04 3.62
CA ALA A 61 14.62 9.72 3.23
C ALA A 61 15.36 10.92 2.62
N SER A 62 14.63 11.87 2.05
CA SER A 62 15.22 13.04 1.41
C SER A 62 15.67 14.10 2.39
N LYS A 63 15.31 13.98 3.65
CA LYS A 63 15.76 14.94 4.68
C LYS A 63 17.14 14.54 5.24
#